data_52a5020f3a982f72f34d9a6c742477d8
#
_entry.id   52a5020f3a982f72f34d9a6c742477d8
#
_cell.length_a   1.000
_cell.length_b   1.000
_cell.length_c   1.000
_cell.angle_alpha   90.00
_cell.angle_beta   90.00
_cell.angle_gamma   90.00
#
_symmetry.space_group_name_H-M   'P 1'
#
loop_
_entity.id
_entity.type
_entity.pdbx_description
1 polymer ?
#
loop_
_entity_poly.entity_id
_entity_poly.type
_entity_poly.pdbx_seq_one_letter_code
_entity_poly.pdbx_strand_id
1 'polypeptide(L)'
;QLQDALERAMFPDTAYGFVSGGDPASIPALTYEKYQRVYRRHYSADNCCITLYGKMDMAEKLAFLDEHYLSRMPKGTSRPRLTVQDQQNGVRVHIPYYTENPEPDQVQCALAWYTGAFADRERQLGVEILLDALLGTNQSPLKAALLEQKLGADIDIGFDDSTLQPTLELVLRGATAETAPKFAAGVK
;
A
#
# COMPACT_ATOMS: atom_id res chain seq x y z
N GLN A 1 9.34 -7.74 0.00
CA GLN A 1 10.54 -6.98 -0.42
C GLN A 1 10.25 -6.08 -1.61
N LEU A 2 9.70 -6.62 -2.74
CA LEU A 2 9.36 -5.77 -3.90
C LEU A 2 8.34 -4.69 -3.54
N GLN A 3 7.24 -5.09 -2.89
CA GLN A 3 6.18 -4.18 -2.43
C GLN A 3 6.74 -3.11 -1.47
N ASP A 4 7.50 -3.51 -0.46
CA ASP A 4 8.10 -2.56 0.50
C ASP A 4 9.01 -1.54 -0.19
N ALA A 5 9.74 -1.97 -1.20
CA ALA A 5 10.61 -1.10 -1.97
C ALA A 5 9.85 -0.13 -2.85
N LEU A 6 8.75 -0.59 -3.44
CA LEU A 6 7.88 0.22 -4.25
C LEU A 6 7.20 1.31 -3.39
N GLU A 7 6.63 0.93 -2.25
CA GLU A 7 6.02 1.85 -1.30
C GLU A 7 7.02 2.90 -0.79
N ARG A 8 8.23 2.48 -0.43
CA ARG A 8 9.30 3.43 -0.03
C ARG A 8 9.71 4.38 -1.14
N ALA A 9 9.73 3.91 -2.38
CA ALA A 9 10.07 4.74 -3.53
C ALA A 9 8.96 5.74 -3.88
N MET A 10 7.70 5.35 -3.73
CA MET A 10 6.55 6.21 -3.97
C MET A 10 6.29 7.19 -2.82
N PHE A 11 6.47 6.76 -1.58
CA PHE A 11 6.10 7.50 -0.37
C PHE A 11 7.27 7.73 0.59
N PRO A 12 8.41 8.31 0.13
CA PRO A 12 9.61 8.44 0.98
C PRO A 12 9.41 9.33 2.22
N ASP A 13 8.51 10.30 2.16
CA ASP A 13 8.34 11.33 3.20
C ASP A 13 7.07 11.16 4.03
N THR A 14 6.28 10.13 3.79
CA THR A 14 5.01 9.89 4.49
C THR A 14 4.97 8.56 5.20
N ALA A 15 3.94 8.34 6.02
CA ALA A 15 3.75 7.09 6.75
C ALA A 15 3.54 5.87 5.84
N TYR A 16 3.09 6.07 4.60
CA TYR A 16 2.89 4.99 3.64
C TYR A 16 4.18 4.33 3.15
N GLY A 17 5.32 5.00 3.28
CA GLY A 17 6.64 4.42 2.95
C GLY A 17 7.19 3.45 4.00
N PHE A 18 6.47 3.22 5.10
CA PHE A 18 6.88 2.32 6.16
C PHE A 18 6.01 1.07 6.21
N VAL A 19 6.65 -0.07 6.37
CA VAL A 19 5.96 -1.35 6.55
C VAL A 19 5.18 -1.36 7.86
N SER A 20 3.87 -1.53 7.82
CA SER A 20 2.98 -1.48 9.00
C SER A 20 3.29 -2.58 10.01
N GLY A 21 3.77 -3.75 9.57
CA GLY A 21 4.21 -4.86 10.42
C GLY A 21 5.55 -4.64 11.12
N GLY A 22 6.25 -3.56 10.78
CA GLY A 22 7.58 -3.22 11.28
C GLY A 22 8.71 -3.81 10.45
N ASP A 23 9.87 -3.19 10.58
CA ASP A 23 11.10 -3.65 9.95
C ASP A 23 11.86 -4.58 10.90
N PRO A 24 12.10 -5.87 10.53
CA PRO A 24 12.83 -6.82 11.36
C PRO A 24 14.19 -6.33 11.84
N ALA A 25 14.89 -5.50 11.05
CA ALA A 25 16.16 -4.92 11.44
C ALA A 25 16.01 -3.84 12.52
N SER A 26 14.88 -3.16 12.56
CA SER A 26 14.60 -2.05 13.48
C SER A 26 13.92 -2.48 14.77
N ILE A 27 13.17 -3.59 14.76
CA ILE A 27 12.42 -4.10 15.93
C ILE A 27 13.31 -4.33 17.16
N PRO A 28 14.53 -4.93 17.06
CA PRO A 28 15.38 -5.17 18.22
C PRO A 28 15.86 -3.88 18.94
N ALA A 29 15.84 -2.74 18.22
CA ALA A 29 16.20 -1.43 18.78
C ALA A 29 15.04 -0.68 19.43
N LEU A 30 13.84 -1.28 19.45
CA LEU A 30 12.66 -0.70 20.07
C LEU A 30 12.74 -0.81 21.59
N THR A 31 12.64 0.33 22.27
CA THR A 31 12.59 0.36 23.75
C THR A 31 11.15 0.47 24.23
N TYR A 32 10.90 0.05 25.49
CA TYR A 32 9.60 0.19 26.13
C TYR A 32 9.10 1.64 26.16
N GLU A 33 9.99 2.58 26.40
CA GLU A 33 9.68 4.03 26.44
C GLU A 33 9.26 4.54 25.05
N LYS A 34 9.94 4.10 23.99
CA LYS A 34 9.56 4.45 22.61
C LYS A 34 8.18 3.87 22.28
N TYR A 35 7.94 2.60 22.61
CA TYR A 35 6.65 1.95 22.45
C TYR A 35 5.54 2.70 23.19
N GLN A 36 5.72 2.97 24.48
CA GLN A 36 4.74 3.69 25.30
C GLN A 36 4.43 5.10 24.78
N ARG A 37 5.43 5.79 24.27
CA ARG A 37 5.25 7.14 23.70
C ARG A 37 4.37 7.09 22.44
N VAL A 38 4.60 6.13 21.53
CA VAL A 38 3.79 5.94 20.34
C VAL A 38 2.37 5.53 20.73
N TYR A 39 2.23 4.57 21.63
CA TYR A 39 0.93 4.11 22.14
C TYR A 39 0.10 5.28 22.68
N ARG A 40 0.67 6.07 23.63
CA ARG A 40 -0.05 7.21 24.23
C ARG A 40 -0.40 8.32 23.24
N ARG A 41 0.37 8.47 22.18
CA ARG A 41 0.11 9.44 21.12
C ARG A 41 -1.07 9.05 20.25
N HIS A 42 -1.23 7.77 19.95
CA HIS A 42 -2.17 7.29 18.96
C HIS A 42 -3.43 6.67 19.55
N TYR A 43 -3.35 6.11 20.76
CA TYR A 43 -4.46 5.46 21.45
C TYR A 43 -5.08 6.43 22.48
N SER A 44 -5.98 7.29 21.98
CA SER A 44 -6.71 8.28 22.77
C SER A 44 -8.17 8.32 22.33
N ALA A 45 -9.06 8.79 23.19
CA ALA A 45 -10.50 8.83 22.91
C ALA A 45 -10.84 9.71 21.69
N ASP A 46 -10.09 10.78 21.47
CA ASP A 46 -10.25 11.70 20.33
C ASP A 46 -9.66 11.18 19.02
N ASN A 47 -8.91 10.08 19.05
CA ASN A 47 -8.39 9.38 17.87
C ASN A 47 -8.97 7.97 17.73
N CYS A 48 -10.16 7.74 18.26
CA CYS A 48 -10.86 6.46 18.21
C CYS A 48 -12.18 6.61 17.46
N CYS A 49 -12.50 5.64 16.62
CA CYS A 49 -13.80 5.50 15.98
C CYS A 49 -14.35 4.11 16.34
N ILE A 50 -15.50 4.07 17.02
CA ILE A 50 -16.15 2.83 17.45
C ILE A 50 -17.39 2.63 16.61
N THR A 51 -17.48 1.49 15.92
CA THR A 51 -18.66 1.10 15.15
C THR A 51 -19.38 -0.04 15.88
N LEU A 52 -20.67 0.16 16.17
CA LEU A 52 -21.54 -0.85 16.74
C LEU A 52 -22.56 -1.28 15.68
N TYR A 53 -22.66 -2.58 15.44
CA TYR A 53 -23.61 -3.13 14.49
C TYR A 53 -24.32 -4.38 15.09
N GLY A 54 -25.63 -4.45 14.90
CA GLY A 54 -26.46 -5.59 15.32
C GLY A 54 -27.68 -5.19 16.13
N LYS A 55 -28.53 -6.16 16.48
CA LYS A 55 -29.68 -5.96 17.35
C LYS A 55 -29.23 -5.90 18.81
N MET A 56 -29.16 -4.69 19.38
CA MET A 56 -28.73 -4.47 20.78
C MET A 56 -29.41 -3.22 21.34
N ASP A 57 -29.42 -3.08 22.66
CA ASP A 57 -29.77 -1.82 23.32
C ASP A 57 -28.58 -0.87 23.17
N MET A 58 -28.74 0.08 22.25
CA MET A 58 -27.68 1.03 21.91
C MET A 58 -27.36 1.98 23.08
N ALA A 59 -28.37 2.37 23.86
CA ALA A 59 -28.16 3.27 25.00
C ALA A 59 -27.31 2.58 26.08
N GLU A 60 -27.62 1.32 26.40
CA GLU A 60 -26.80 0.52 27.31
C GLU A 60 -25.35 0.38 26.83
N LYS A 61 -25.15 0.08 25.56
CA LYS A 61 -23.79 -0.09 25.00
C LYS A 61 -22.99 1.21 24.97
N LEU A 62 -23.63 2.32 24.63
CA LEU A 62 -22.97 3.62 24.65
C LEU A 62 -22.60 4.04 26.09
N ALA A 63 -23.50 3.84 27.06
CA ALA A 63 -23.21 4.08 28.47
C ALA A 63 -22.04 3.25 28.97
N PHE A 64 -22.01 1.95 28.63
CA PHE A 64 -20.91 1.05 28.98
C PHE A 64 -19.57 1.53 28.38
N LEU A 65 -19.55 1.90 27.10
CA LEU A 65 -18.35 2.39 26.46
C LEU A 65 -17.84 3.69 27.07
N ASP A 66 -18.74 4.60 27.40
CA ASP A 66 -18.34 5.85 28.05
C ASP A 66 -17.80 5.60 29.46
N GLU A 67 -18.53 4.88 30.30
CA GLU A 67 -18.16 4.64 31.69
C GLU A 67 -16.86 3.83 31.84
N HIS A 68 -16.71 2.78 31.04
CA HIS A 68 -15.60 1.83 31.22
C HIS A 68 -14.35 2.15 30.40
N TYR A 69 -14.49 2.91 29.30
CA TYR A 69 -13.37 3.18 28.38
C TYR A 69 -13.15 4.66 28.10
N LEU A 70 -14.12 5.35 27.47
CA LEU A 70 -13.88 6.68 26.90
C LEU A 70 -13.61 7.74 27.98
N SER A 71 -14.36 7.72 29.09
CA SER A 71 -14.14 8.65 30.21
C SER A 71 -12.79 8.47 30.90
N ARG A 72 -12.17 7.29 30.76
CA ARG A 72 -10.91 6.93 31.39
C ARG A 72 -9.71 7.07 30.45
N MET A 73 -9.95 7.16 29.15
CA MET A 73 -8.90 7.34 28.17
C MET A 73 -8.34 8.76 28.24
N PRO A 74 -7.02 8.93 28.09
CA PRO A 74 -6.43 10.26 28.01
C PRO A 74 -6.97 10.99 26.78
N LYS A 75 -7.14 12.30 26.89
CA LYS A 75 -7.35 13.16 25.73
C LYS A 75 -6.03 13.24 24.97
N GLY A 76 -6.05 12.95 23.67
CA GLY A 76 -4.87 13.09 22.83
C GLY A 76 -4.47 14.54 22.65
N THR A 77 -3.20 14.77 22.42
CA THR A 77 -2.66 16.11 22.21
C THR A 77 -2.71 16.57 20.75
N SER A 78 -2.76 15.63 19.81
CA SER A 78 -2.94 15.92 18.38
C SER A 78 -3.27 14.64 17.62
N ARG A 79 -4.19 14.73 16.67
CA ARG A 79 -4.39 13.67 15.66
C ARG A 79 -3.24 13.75 14.67
N PRO A 80 -2.47 12.68 14.46
CA PRO A 80 -1.52 12.66 13.36
C PRO A 80 -2.31 12.82 12.05
N ARG A 81 -1.96 13.82 11.26
CA ARG A 81 -2.54 14.00 9.94
C ARG A 81 -1.65 13.30 8.93
N LEU A 82 -2.28 12.48 8.09
CA LEU A 82 -1.62 11.99 6.90
C LEU A 82 -1.43 13.16 5.93
N THR A 83 -0.27 13.23 5.34
CA THR A 83 0.09 14.25 4.34
C THR A 83 0.18 13.61 2.96
N VAL A 84 -0.15 14.39 1.96
CA VAL A 84 0.05 14.00 0.56
C VAL A 84 1.55 14.01 0.28
N GLN A 85 2.04 12.97 -0.39
CA GLN A 85 3.42 12.88 -0.87
C GLN A 85 3.58 13.71 -2.14
N ASP A 86 4.66 14.46 -2.24
CA ASP A 86 5.05 15.06 -3.51
C ASP A 86 5.33 13.95 -4.54
N GLN A 87 4.78 14.09 -5.74
CA GLN A 87 4.86 13.04 -6.75
C GLN A 87 6.31 12.71 -7.10
N GLN A 88 6.65 11.45 -6.95
CA GLN A 88 7.95 10.91 -7.30
C GLN A 88 7.94 10.50 -8.78
N ASN A 89 8.58 11.28 -9.65
CA ASN A 89 8.60 11.00 -11.07
C ASN A 89 9.97 10.43 -11.50
N GLY A 90 9.93 9.34 -12.27
CA GLY A 90 11.12 8.74 -12.86
C GLY A 90 12.08 8.08 -11.88
N VAL A 91 11.62 7.81 -10.65
CA VAL A 91 12.41 7.07 -9.65
C VAL A 91 12.64 5.65 -10.14
N ARG A 92 13.88 5.18 -10.04
CA ARG A 92 14.27 3.80 -10.35
C ARG A 92 15.00 3.21 -9.17
N VAL A 93 14.54 2.07 -8.72
CA VAL A 93 15.17 1.33 -7.61
C VAL A 93 15.51 -0.06 -8.09
N HIS A 94 16.71 -0.53 -7.79
CA HIS A 94 17.16 -1.89 -8.02
C HIS A 94 17.49 -2.53 -6.68
N ILE A 95 16.86 -3.67 -6.39
CA ILE A 95 17.01 -4.36 -5.11
C ILE A 95 17.42 -5.78 -5.37
N PRO A 96 18.58 -6.21 -4.89
CA PRO A 96 18.94 -7.61 -4.87
C PRO A 96 18.08 -8.33 -3.82
N TYR A 97 17.58 -9.51 -4.14
CA TYR A 97 16.94 -10.39 -3.19
C TYR A 97 17.63 -11.77 -3.17
N TYR A 98 17.56 -12.42 -2.03
CA TYR A 98 18.13 -13.75 -1.86
C TYR A 98 17.17 -14.83 -2.37
N THR A 99 17.70 -15.80 -3.09
CA THR A 99 17.01 -17.04 -3.48
C THR A 99 17.98 -18.21 -3.31
N GLU A 100 17.47 -19.36 -2.85
CA GLU A 100 18.29 -20.57 -2.65
C GLU A 100 18.77 -21.16 -3.98
N ASN A 101 17.93 -21.07 -5.02
CA ASN A 101 18.21 -21.60 -6.35
C ASN A 101 18.03 -20.46 -7.38
N PRO A 102 19.08 -19.68 -7.65
CA PRO A 102 19.00 -18.57 -8.59
C PRO A 102 18.84 -19.06 -10.03
N GLU A 103 17.77 -18.63 -10.68
CA GLU A 103 17.50 -18.87 -12.10
C GLU A 103 17.41 -17.52 -12.85
N PRO A 104 17.74 -17.50 -14.15
CA PRO A 104 17.75 -16.24 -14.92
C PRO A 104 16.40 -15.53 -15.00
N ASP A 105 15.29 -16.28 -14.94
CA ASP A 105 13.91 -15.80 -15.08
C ASP A 105 13.23 -15.48 -13.74
N GLN A 106 13.98 -15.24 -12.69
CA GLN A 106 13.47 -14.87 -11.37
C GLN A 106 13.40 -13.35 -11.16
N VAL A 107 13.78 -12.54 -12.15
CA VAL A 107 13.67 -11.08 -12.04
C VAL A 107 12.20 -10.66 -12.00
N GLN A 108 11.88 -9.74 -11.09
CA GLN A 108 10.60 -9.07 -11.04
C GLN A 108 10.78 -7.60 -11.37
N CYS A 109 9.89 -7.06 -12.20
CA CYS A 109 9.90 -5.63 -12.56
C CYS A 109 8.55 -5.03 -12.22
N ALA A 110 8.54 -4.04 -11.33
CA ALA A 110 7.33 -3.31 -10.97
C ALA A 110 7.36 -1.89 -11.53
N LEU A 111 6.21 -1.43 -11.99
CA LEU A 111 5.93 -0.06 -12.39
C LEU A 111 4.76 0.44 -11.55
N ALA A 112 4.84 1.68 -11.06
CA ALA A 112 3.76 2.24 -10.26
C ALA A 112 3.48 3.71 -10.60
N TRP A 113 2.23 4.10 -10.41
CA TRP A 113 1.73 5.45 -10.68
C TRP A 113 0.73 5.87 -9.62
N TYR A 114 0.66 7.18 -9.33
CA TYR A 114 -0.46 7.77 -8.60
C TYR A 114 -1.62 7.98 -9.55
N THR A 115 -2.83 7.59 -9.15
CA THR A 115 -4.03 7.70 -9.99
C THR A 115 -4.88 8.92 -9.66
N GLY A 116 -4.52 9.69 -8.64
CA GLY A 116 -5.20 10.91 -8.22
C GLY A 116 -5.30 11.04 -6.71
N ALA A 117 -6.43 11.54 -6.23
CA ALA A 117 -6.71 11.74 -4.82
C ALA A 117 -7.80 10.78 -4.33
N PHE A 118 -7.68 10.30 -3.08
CA PHE A 118 -8.70 9.48 -2.43
C PHE A 118 -10.10 10.10 -2.45
N ALA A 119 -10.20 11.42 -2.30
CA ALA A 119 -11.47 12.12 -2.26
C ALA A 119 -12.25 12.08 -3.60
N ASP A 120 -11.57 11.86 -4.70
CA ASP A 120 -12.17 11.72 -6.03
C ASP A 120 -12.63 10.27 -6.28
N ARG A 121 -13.65 9.85 -5.54
CA ARG A 121 -14.14 8.47 -5.55
C ARG A 121 -14.69 8.01 -6.90
N GLU A 122 -15.30 8.93 -7.65
CA GLU A 122 -15.83 8.64 -8.98
C GLU A 122 -14.70 8.32 -9.96
N ARG A 123 -13.62 9.10 -9.92
CA ARG A 123 -12.43 8.84 -10.72
C ARG A 123 -11.77 7.49 -10.34
N GLN A 124 -11.63 7.21 -9.03
CA GLN A 124 -11.02 5.96 -8.59
C GLN A 124 -11.83 4.74 -9.05
N LEU A 125 -13.15 4.78 -8.91
CA LEU A 125 -14.03 3.72 -9.44
C LEU A 125 -13.89 3.57 -10.97
N GLY A 126 -13.80 4.69 -11.69
CA GLY A 126 -13.56 4.67 -13.14
C GLY A 126 -12.23 4.02 -13.51
N VAL A 127 -11.16 4.30 -12.75
CA VAL A 127 -9.84 3.67 -12.92
C VAL A 127 -9.93 2.17 -12.65
N GLU A 128 -10.56 1.75 -11.56
CA GLU A 128 -10.72 0.34 -11.20
C GLU A 128 -11.44 -0.46 -12.31
N ILE A 129 -12.58 0.05 -12.79
CA ILE A 129 -13.34 -0.56 -13.89
C ILE A 129 -12.49 -0.65 -15.17
N LEU A 130 -11.75 0.41 -15.49
CA LEU A 130 -10.87 0.43 -16.66
C LEU A 130 -9.75 -0.61 -16.55
N LEU A 131 -9.14 -0.73 -15.39
CA LEU A 131 -8.07 -1.70 -15.13
C LEU A 131 -8.59 -3.14 -15.23
N ASP A 132 -9.75 -3.42 -14.66
CA ASP A 132 -10.38 -4.74 -14.78
C ASP A 132 -10.66 -5.09 -16.26
N ALA A 133 -11.21 -4.16 -17.01
CA ALA A 133 -11.49 -4.36 -18.42
C ALA A 133 -10.22 -4.60 -19.26
N LEU A 134 -9.15 -3.87 -19.00
CA LEU A 134 -7.91 -3.92 -19.80
C LEU A 134 -6.95 -5.03 -19.39
N LEU A 135 -6.92 -5.38 -18.10
CA LEU A 135 -5.87 -6.17 -17.49
C LEU A 135 -6.39 -7.30 -16.57
N GLY A 136 -7.69 -7.35 -16.25
CA GLY A 136 -8.28 -8.24 -15.24
C GLY A 136 -8.14 -9.74 -15.54
N THR A 137 -8.02 -10.13 -16.81
CA THR A 137 -7.80 -11.53 -17.23
C THR A 137 -6.70 -11.64 -18.27
N ASN A 138 -6.17 -12.84 -18.49
CA ASN A 138 -5.17 -13.08 -19.55
C ASN A 138 -5.71 -12.83 -20.97
N GLN A 139 -7.03 -12.74 -21.14
CA GLN A 139 -7.69 -12.40 -22.40
C GLN A 139 -8.03 -10.92 -22.54
N SER A 140 -7.86 -10.15 -21.47
CA SER A 140 -8.06 -8.70 -21.50
C SER A 140 -7.05 -8.07 -22.46
N PRO A 141 -7.47 -7.05 -23.24
CA PRO A 141 -6.71 -6.64 -24.43
C PRO A 141 -5.28 -6.16 -24.12
N LEU A 142 -5.08 -5.40 -23.07
CA LEU A 142 -3.76 -4.91 -22.73
C LEU A 142 -2.90 -6.03 -22.12
N LYS A 143 -3.45 -6.86 -21.22
CA LYS A 143 -2.71 -7.98 -20.64
C LYS A 143 -2.30 -8.99 -21.70
N ALA A 144 -3.20 -9.36 -22.62
CA ALA A 144 -2.90 -10.25 -23.74
C ALA A 144 -1.75 -9.68 -24.60
N ALA A 145 -1.83 -8.42 -24.99
CA ALA A 145 -0.81 -7.76 -25.81
C ALA A 145 0.58 -7.69 -25.11
N LEU A 146 0.60 -7.51 -23.78
CA LEU A 146 1.82 -7.51 -23.01
C LEU A 146 2.41 -8.94 -22.87
N LEU A 147 1.55 -9.95 -22.66
CA LEU A 147 1.99 -11.37 -22.58
C LEU A 147 2.53 -11.88 -23.91
N GLU A 148 1.97 -11.45 -25.05
CA GLU A 148 2.47 -11.79 -26.40
C GLU A 148 3.92 -11.35 -26.63
N GLN A 149 4.39 -10.31 -25.92
CA GLN A 149 5.77 -9.85 -26.01
C GLN A 149 6.77 -10.82 -25.35
N LYS A 150 6.30 -11.79 -24.56
CA LYS A 150 7.13 -12.83 -23.88
C LYS A 150 8.28 -12.24 -23.07
N LEU A 151 8.05 -11.13 -22.39
CA LEU A 151 9.06 -10.46 -21.55
C LEU A 151 9.21 -11.09 -20.17
N GLY A 152 8.22 -11.87 -19.74
CA GLY A 152 8.17 -12.61 -18.49
C GLY A 152 7.08 -13.67 -18.52
N ALA A 153 6.84 -14.31 -17.39
CA ALA A 153 5.87 -15.41 -17.25
C ALA A 153 4.43 -14.90 -17.05
N ASP A 154 4.23 -13.84 -16.29
CA ASP A 154 2.91 -13.26 -16.01
C ASP A 154 3.02 -11.78 -15.61
N ILE A 155 1.87 -11.09 -15.64
CA ILE A 155 1.71 -9.70 -15.23
C ILE A 155 0.59 -9.61 -14.20
N ASP A 156 0.94 -9.15 -13.00
CA ASP A 156 -0.02 -8.84 -11.96
C ASP A 156 -0.35 -7.34 -11.95
N ILE A 157 -1.55 -7.04 -11.51
CA ILE A 157 -2.05 -5.69 -11.32
C ILE A 157 -2.35 -5.49 -9.84
N GLY A 158 -1.88 -4.39 -9.28
CA GLY A 158 -2.31 -3.89 -7.98
C GLY A 158 -2.97 -2.53 -8.15
N PHE A 159 -4.12 -2.36 -7.53
CA PHE A 159 -4.77 -1.05 -7.40
C PHE A 159 -5.13 -0.84 -5.93
N ASP A 160 -4.50 0.14 -5.30
CA ASP A 160 -4.79 0.52 -3.92
C ASP A 160 -5.45 1.90 -3.89
N ASP A 161 -6.75 1.93 -3.62
CA ASP A 161 -7.55 3.14 -3.46
C ASP A 161 -7.80 3.51 -1.98
N SER A 162 -7.13 2.85 -1.04
CA SER A 162 -7.29 3.06 0.41
C SER A 162 -6.41 4.17 0.98
N THR A 163 -5.41 4.62 0.23
CA THR A 163 -4.48 5.67 0.62
C THR A 163 -4.93 7.06 0.15
N LEU A 164 -4.37 8.14 0.73
CA LEU A 164 -4.69 9.53 0.29
C LEU A 164 -4.38 9.75 -1.19
N GLN A 165 -3.42 9.04 -1.73
CA GLN A 165 -3.03 9.04 -3.13
C GLN A 165 -3.10 7.60 -3.63
N PRO A 166 -4.23 7.19 -4.19
CA PRO A 166 -4.38 5.86 -4.77
C PRO A 166 -3.31 5.54 -5.80
N THR A 167 -2.88 4.29 -5.81
CA THR A 167 -1.78 3.82 -6.65
C THR A 167 -2.21 2.68 -7.56
N LEU A 168 -1.64 2.68 -8.75
CA LEU A 168 -1.68 1.57 -9.69
C LEU A 168 -0.29 0.95 -9.78
N GLU A 169 -0.24 -0.36 -9.77
CA GLU A 169 0.98 -1.14 -9.91
C GLU A 169 0.84 -2.19 -11.02
N LEU A 170 1.87 -2.34 -11.82
CA LEU A 170 2.02 -3.46 -12.74
C LEU A 170 3.30 -4.20 -12.40
N VAL A 171 3.20 -5.49 -12.15
CA VAL A 171 4.34 -6.34 -11.78
C VAL A 171 4.54 -7.44 -12.82
N LEU A 172 5.61 -7.35 -13.59
CA LEU A 172 6.07 -8.43 -14.46
C LEU A 172 6.82 -9.47 -13.62
N ARG A 173 6.36 -10.72 -13.64
CA ARG A 173 7.00 -11.88 -12.99
C ARG A 173 7.74 -12.73 -14.00
N GLY A 174 8.76 -13.42 -13.52
CA GLY A 174 9.52 -14.34 -14.37
C GLY A 174 10.24 -13.64 -15.53
N ALA A 175 10.70 -12.41 -15.29
CA ALA A 175 11.51 -11.67 -16.23
C ALA A 175 13.00 -12.05 -16.11
N THR A 176 13.79 -11.67 -17.10
CA THR A 176 15.25 -11.69 -17.05
C THR A 176 15.81 -10.29 -16.88
N ALA A 177 17.10 -10.17 -16.60
CA ALA A 177 17.78 -8.87 -16.57
C ALA A 177 17.70 -8.11 -17.90
N GLU A 178 17.53 -8.83 -19.03
CA GLU A 178 17.41 -8.25 -20.37
C GLU A 178 15.97 -7.84 -20.70
N THR A 179 14.95 -8.58 -20.20
CA THR A 179 13.55 -8.33 -20.57
C THR A 179 12.87 -7.31 -19.65
N ALA A 180 13.27 -7.22 -18.40
CA ALA A 180 12.70 -6.27 -17.44
C ALA A 180 12.77 -4.79 -17.91
N PRO A 181 13.91 -4.27 -18.47
CA PRO A 181 13.96 -2.92 -19.03
C PRO A 181 13.04 -2.71 -20.23
N LYS A 182 12.80 -3.76 -21.04
CA LYS A 182 11.91 -3.68 -22.21
C LYS A 182 10.45 -3.53 -21.78
N PHE A 183 10.05 -4.22 -20.71
CA PHE A 183 8.71 -4.06 -20.12
C PHE A 183 8.47 -2.62 -19.69
N ALA A 184 9.41 -2.03 -18.94
CA ALA A 184 9.30 -0.64 -18.50
C ALA A 184 9.26 0.38 -19.65
N ALA A 185 9.81 0.05 -20.80
CA ALA A 185 9.75 0.88 -22.01
C ALA A 185 8.45 0.68 -22.81
N GLY A 186 7.88 -0.53 -22.79
CA GLY A 186 6.70 -0.91 -23.58
C GLY A 186 5.36 -0.50 -22.95
N VAL A 187 5.33 -0.15 -21.66
CA VAL A 187 4.13 0.30 -20.94
C VAL A 187 3.93 1.82 -21.02
N LYS A 188 4.80 2.55 -21.70
CA LYS A 188 4.67 4.02 -21.90
C LYS A 188 3.63 4.37 -23.00
#